data_f075e9ca87f375f68085878c946d090a
#
_entry.id   f075e9ca87f375f68085878c946d090a
#
_cell.length_a   1.000
_cell.length_b   1.000
_cell.length_c   1.000
_cell.angle_alpha   90.00
_cell.angle_beta   90.00
_cell.angle_gamma   90.00
#
_symmetry.space_group_name_H-M   'P 1'
#
loop_
_entity.id
_entity.type
_entity.pdbx_description
1 polymer ?
#
loop_
_entity_poly.entity_id
_entity_poly.type
_entity_poly.pdbx_seq_one_letter_code
_entity_poly.pdbx_strand_id
1 'polypeptide(L)'
;KILKGPLGSVATRLMSESFFSHQFRSIFSDQHPVTDQGVADNWALLVNNDGNRLGHKLVSYMTERVIYADRWHGAITNWQGDLRLAWGMQDPVALPEVLDGLLELHPDLPVTRWEDLGHYPQIEDPPRFAAAVDESMAASGSPL
;
A
#
# COMPACT_ATOMS: atom_id res chain seq x y z
N LYS A 1 -10.93 -13.20 -7.02
CA LYS A 1 -10.98 -14.31 -8.00
C LYS A 1 -11.51 -13.86 -9.38
N ILE A 2 -12.48 -12.93 -9.44
CA ILE A 2 -13.11 -12.46 -10.71
C ILE A 2 -12.08 -11.78 -11.62
N LEU A 3 -11.22 -10.91 -11.08
CA LEU A 3 -10.22 -10.18 -11.86
C LEU A 3 -9.10 -11.06 -12.46
N LYS A 4 -8.85 -12.24 -11.88
CA LYS A 4 -7.86 -13.21 -12.40
C LYS A 4 -8.40 -14.15 -13.47
N GLY A 5 -9.70 -14.15 -13.72
CA GLY A 5 -10.34 -15.03 -14.70
C GLY A 5 -10.51 -14.39 -16.10
N PRO A 6 -11.01 -15.15 -17.08
CA PRO A 6 -11.25 -14.64 -18.44
C PRO A 6 -12.24 -13.47 -18.49
N LEU A 7 -13.05 -13.29 -17.45
CA LEU A 7 -13.99 -12.16 -17.29
C LEU A 7 -13.35 -10.92 -16.63
N GLY A 8 -12.06 -10.97 -16.25
CA GLY A 8 -11.38 -9.87 -15.57
C GLY A 8 -11.39 -8.57 -16.37
N SER A 9 -11.18 -8.65 -17.69
CA SER A 9 -11.23 -7.47 -18.56
C SER A 9 -12.64 -6.86 -18.66
N VAL A 10 -13.68 -7.68 -18.57
CA VAL A 10 -15.07 -7.19 -18.57
C VAL A 10 -15.39 -6.55 -17.21
N ALA A 11 -15.00 -7.19 -16.11
CA ALA A 11 -15.23 -6.68 -14.76
C ALA A 11 -14.55 -5.31 -14.54
N THR A 12 -13.32 -5.12 -15.05
CA THR A 12 -12.62 -3.82 -14.93
C THR A 12 -13.23 -2.72 -15.79
N ARG A 13 -13.81 -3.07 -16.96
CA ARG A 13 -14.53 -2.10 -17.80
C ARG A 13 -15.85 -1.65 -17.18
N LEU A 14 -16.47 -2.49 -16.36
CA LEU A 14 -17.73 -2.21 -15.68
C LEU A 14 -17.52 -1.55 -14.31
N MET A 15 -16.28 -1.27 -13.93
CA MET A 15 -15.98 -0.56 -12.68
C MET A 15 -16.59 0.83 -12.72
N SER A 16 -17.56 1.07 -11.87
CA SER A 16 -18.17 2.39 -11.69
C SER A 16 -17.41 3.22 -10.67
N GLU A 17 -17.55 4.54 -10.76
CA GLU A 17 -17.03 5.47 -9.75
C GLU A 17 -17.55 5.15 -8.34
N SER A 18 -18.83 4.82 -8.22
CA SER A 18 -19.44 4.46 -6.94
C SER A 18 -18.81 3.20 -6.33
N PHE A 19 -18.54 2.17 -7.14
CA PHE A 19 -17.85 0.97 -6.68
C PHE A 19 -16.40 1.29 -6.26
N PHE A 20 -15.69 2.06 -7.07
CA PHE A 20 -14.33 2.52 -6.74
C PHE A 20 -14.33 3.31 -5.43
N SER A 21 -15.21 4.30 -5.30
CA SER A 21 -15.34 5.14 -4.11
C SER A 21 -15.52 4.30 -2.84
N HIS A 22 -16.42 3.33 -2.87
CA HIS A 22 -16.64 2.44 -1.73
C HIS A 22 -15.38 1.63 -1.37
N GLN A 23 -14.75 1.00 -2.35
CA GLN A 23 -13.54 0.21 -2.12
C GLN A 23 -12.35 1.08 -1.68
N PHE A 24 -12.20 2.26 -2.28
CA PHE A 24 -11.09 3.16 -1.94
C PHE A 24 -11.22 3.70 -0.52
N ARG A 25 -12.43 4.06 -0.10
CA ARG A 25 -12.68 4.51 1.28
C ARG A 25 -12.43 3.40 2.30
N SER A 26 -12.75 2.16 1.98
CA SER A 26 -12.66 1.02 2.92
C SER A 26 -11.23 0.63 3.31
N ILE A 27 -10.22 1.20 2.68
CA ILE A 27 -8.80 0.94 3.00
C ILE A 27 -8.14 2.05 3.84
N PHE A 28 -8.89 3.13 4.14
CA PHE A 28 -8.49 4.16 5.09
C PHE A 28 -8.98 3.81 6.49
N SER A 29 -8.31 4.33 7.50
CA SER A 29 -8.80 4.18 8.88
C SER A 29 -10.06 4.99 9.12
N ASP A 30 -10.88 4.57 10.07
CA ASP A 30 -12.09 5.32 10.47
C ASP A 30 -11.74 6.69 11.08
N GLN A 31 -10.56 6.82 11.66
CA GLN A 31 -10.11 8.04 12.31
C GLN A 31 -9.57 9.07 11.32
N HIS A 32 -9.10 8.61 10.16
CA HIS A 32 -8.52 9.44 9.10
C HIS A 32 -9.13 9.11 7.74
N PRO A 33 -10.45 9.30 7.55
CA PRO A 33 -11.12 8.95 6.32
C PRO A 33 -10.66 9.83 5.15
N VAL A 34 -10.55 9.25 3.97
CA VAL A 34 -10.27 10.01 2.76
C VAL A 34 -11.41 10.99 2.45
N THR A 35 -11.06 12.21 2.04
CA THR A 35 -12.03 13.25 1.65
C THR A 35 -12.74 12.90 0.34
N ASP A 36 -13.91 13.52 0.10
CA ASP A 36 -14.63 13.39 -1.18
C ASP A 36 -13.77 13.82 -2.36
N GLN A 37 -13.03 14.93 -2.20
CA GLN A 37 -12.10 15.42 -3.22
C GLN A 37 -10.98 14.39 -3.48
N GLY A 38 -10.40 13.80 -2.43
CA GLY A 38 -9.37 12.78 -2.58
C GLY A 38 -9.87 11.55 -3.33
N VAL A 39 -11.11 11.13 -3.11
CA VAL A 39 -11.74 10.04 -3.88
C VAL A 39 -11.91 10.45 -5.35
N ALA A 40 -12.44 11.66 -5.62
CA ALA A 40 -12.66 12.14 -6.97
C ALA A 40 -11.34 12.28 -7.76
N ASP A 41 -10.29 12.80 -7.13
CA ASP A 41 -8.96 12.93 -7.75
C ASP A 41 -8.37 11.56 -8.12
N ASN A 42 -8.44 10.59 -7.20
CA ASN A 42 -7.95 9.24 -7.46
C ASN A 42 -8.78 8.51 -8.52
N TRP A 43 -10.09 8.73 -8.57
CA TRP A 43 -10.92 8.22 -9.64
C TRP A 43 -10.52 8.81 -11.00
N ALA A 44 -10.33 10.13 -11.09
CA ALA A 44 -9.89 10.81 -12.30
C ALA A 44 -8.53 10.27 -12.80
N LEU A 45 -7.59 10.03 -11.89
CA LEU A 45 -6.31 9.40 -12.22
C LEU A 45 -6.48 7.97 -12.74
N LEU A 46 -7.32 7.17 -12.10
CA LEU A 46 -7.57 5.78 -12.47
C LEU A 46 -8.16 5.64 -13.87
N VAL A 47 -9.10 6.53 -14.25
CA VAL A 47 -9.76 6.47 -15.57
C VAL A 47 -8.98 7.18 -16.66
N ASN A 48 -7.97 7.97 -16.31
CA ASN A 48 -7.13 8.65 -17.30
C ASN A 48 -6.52 7.65 -18.29
N ASN A 49 -6.61 7.95 -19.58
CA ASN A 49 -6.14 7.09 -20.67
C ASN A 49 -6.67 5.63 -20.57
N ASP A 50 -7.92 5.46 -20.16
CA ASP A 50 -8.54 4.13 -19.97
C ASP A 50 -7.83 3.23 -18.93
N GLY A 51 -7.16 3.82 -17.93
CA GLY A 51 -6.37 3.08 -16.95
C GLY A 51 -7.17 2.06 -16.14
N ASN A 52 -8.46 2.32 -15.86
CA ASN A 52 -9.36 1.39 -15.19
C ASN A 52 -9.48 0.03 -15.94
N ARG A 53 -9.24 0.00 -17.26
CA ARG A 53 -9.27 -1.24 -18.05
C ARG A 53 -8.06 -2.14 -17.80
N LEU A 54 -7.01 -1.63 -17.17
CA LEU A 54 -5.78 -2.36 -16.88
C LEU A 54 -5.83 -3.16 -15.57
N GLY A 55 -6.84 -2.95 -14.74
CA GLY A 55 -6.96 -3.57 -13.41
C GLY A 55 -6.76 -5.09 -13.42
N HIS A 56 -7.32 -5.79 -14.42
CA HIS A 56 -7.15 -7.25 -14.57
C HIS A 56 -5.69 -7.67 -14.87
N LYS A 57 -4.89 -6.81 -15.49
CA LYS A 57 -3.46 -7.04 -15.70
C LYS A 57 -2.66 -6.74 -14.45
N LEU A 58 -3.00 -5.64 -13.77
CA LEU A 58 -2.28 -5.22 -12.56
C LEU A 58 -2.38 -6.25 -11.45
N VAL A 59 -3.53 -6.92 -11.26
CA VAL A 59 -3.66 -7.96 -10.23
C VAL A 59 -2.81 -9.20 -10.47
N SER A 60 -2.11 -9.33 -11.60
CA SER A 60 -1.16 -10.43 -11.86
C SER A 60 -0.02 -10.45 -10.85
N TYR A 61 0.37 -9.28 -10.28
CA TYR A 61 1.40 -9.18 -9.25
C TYR A 61 1.15 -10.11 -8.05
N MET A 62 -0.11 -10.38 -7.72
CA MET A 62 -0.46 -11.32 -6.65
C MET A 62 0.00 -12.76 -6.95
N THR A 63 0.12 -13.14 -8.22
CA THR A 63 0.69 -14.43 -8.61
C THR A 63 2.21 -14.37 -8.60
N GLU A 64 2.77 -13.26 -9.04
CA GLU A 64 4.21 -13.01 -9.04
C GLU A 64 4.78 -13.01 -7.61
N ARG A 65 4.03 -12.49 -6.63
CA ARG A 65 4.42 -12.55 -5.21
C ARG A 65 4.66 -13.98 -4.73
N VAL A 66 3.92 -14.95 -5.23
CA VAL A 66 4.13 -16.37 -4.90
C VAL A 66 5.32 -16.95 -5.66
N ILE A 67 5.40 -16.66 -6.97
CA ILE A 67 6.45 -17.20 -7.85
C ILE A 67 7.84 -16.68 -7.45
N TYR A 68 7.92 -15.41 -7.08
CA TYR A 68 9.17 -14.71 -6.78
C TYR A 68 9.37 -14.41 -5.28
N ALA A 69 8.65 -15.15 -4.40
CA ALA A 69 8.70 -14.92 -2.96
C ALA A 69 10.15 -14.93 -2.42
N ASP A 70 10.93 -15.95 -2.76
CA ASP A 70 12.32 -16.08 -2.30
C ASP A 70 13.19 -14.90 -2.76
N ARG A 71 12.98 -14.42 -3.98
CA ARG A 71 13.71 -13.27 -4.51
C ARG A 71 13.35 -11.98 -3.76
N TRP A 72 12.06 -11.77 -3.47
CA TRP A 72 11.61 -10.53 -2.83
C TRP A 72 11.96 -10.53 -1.34
N HIS A 73 11.77 -11.65 -0.65
CA HIS A 73 12.23 -11.79 0.74
C HIS A 73 13.75 -11.68 0.82
N GLY A 74 14.48 -12.34 -0.08
CA GLY A 74 15.92 -12.24 -0.16
C GLY A 74 16.44 -10.81 -0.41
N ALA A 75 15.71 -9.98 -1.14
CA ALA A 75 16.09 -8.59 -1.33
C ALA A 75 16.05 -7.79 -0.01
N ILE A 76 15.08 -8.07 0.86
CA ILE A 76 15.01 -7.48 2.19
C ILE A 76 16.09 -8.07 3.10
N THR A 77 16.21 -9.41 3.15
CA THR A 77 17.11 -10.13 4.05
C THR A 77 18.60 -9.85 3.76
N ASN A 78 18.94 -9.63 2.50
CA ASN A 78 20.32 -9.36 2.08
C ASN A 78 20.66 -7.88 1.92
N TRP A 79 19.69 -6.97 2.22
CA TRP A 79 19.94 -5.55 2.12
C TRP A 79 21.00 -5.10 3.14
N GLN A 80 22.03 -4.42 2.66
CA GLN A 80 23.17 -3.98 3.51
C GLN A 80 23.09 -2.48 3.87
N GLY A 81 22.13 -1.76 3.32
CA GLY A 81 21.91 -0.36 3.64
C GLY A 81 20.93 -0.17 4.79
N ASP A 82 20.67 1.06 5.13
CA ASP A 82 19.61 1.41 6.07
C ASP A 82 18.25 0.99 5.51
N LEU A 83 17.47 0.29 6.32
CA LEU A 83 16.12 -0.13 6.02
C LEU A 83 15.23 0.11 7.25
N ARG A 84 14.14 0.83 7.04
CA ARG A 84 13.18 1.17 8.10
C ARG A 84 11.78 0.92 7.58
N LEU A 85 10.91 0.49 8.46
CA LEU A 85 9.51 0.27 8.14
C LEU A 85 8.64 1.32 8.81
N ALA A 86 7.57 1.71 8.11
CA ALA A 86 6.49 2.52 8.65
C ALA A 86 5.16 1.85 8.30
N TRP A 87 4.31 1.62 9.29
CA TRP A 87 3.12 0.78 9.13
C TRP A 87 1.89 1.36 9.79
N GLY A 88 0.80 1.45 9.04
CA GLY A 88 -0.53 1.73 9.58
C GLY A 88 -1.15 0.45 10.12
N MET A 89 -1.42 0.40 11.43
CA MET A 89 -1.90 -0.81 12.10
C MET A 89 -3.38 -1.09 11.84
N GLN A 90 -4.10 -0.13 11.21
CA GLN A 90 -5.49 -0.29 10.75
C GLN A 90 -5.58 -0.68 9.27
N ASP A 91 -4.45 -1.03 8.63
CA ASP A 91 -4.42 -1.40 7.21
C ASP A 91 -5.16 -2.73 6.96
N PRO A 92 -6.27 -2.73 6.19
CA PRO A 92 -7.01 -3.96 5.90
C PRO A 92 -6.42 -4.76 4.73
N VAL A 93 -5.39 -4.23 4.05
CA VAL A 93 -4.74 -4.84 2.88
C VAL A 93 -3.40 -5.46 3.26
N ALA A 94 -2.53 -4.67 3.87
CA ALA A 94 -1.26 -5.13 4.44
C ALA A 94 -1.42 -5.23 5.96
N LEU A 95 -2.09 -6.30 6.38
CA LEU A 95 -2.43 -6.56 7.78
C LEU A 95 -1.19 -6.53 8.69
N PRO A 96 -1.33 -6.26 9.99
CA PRO A 96 -0.23 -6.32 10.96
C PRO A 96 0.56 -7.62 10.93
N GLU A 97 -0.07 -8.74 10.60
CA GLU A 97 0.58 -10.06 10.46
C GLU A 97 1.60 -10.08 9.31
N VAL A 98 1.45 -9.22 8.30
CA VAL A 98 2.46 -9.07 7.24
C VAL A 98 3.72 -8.40 7.80
N LEU A 99 3.55 -7.39 8.66
CA LEU A 99 4.66 -6.77 9.38
C LEU A 99 5.36 -7.78 10.29
N ASP A 100 4.58 -8.57 11.04
CA ASP A 100 5.14 -9.60 11.93
C ASP A 100 5.97 -10.61 11.14
N GLY A 101 5.49 -11.07 9.98
CA GLY A 101 6.26 -11.94 9.09
C GLY A 101 7.55 -11.31 8.53
N LEU A 102 7.57 -9.98 8.30
CA LEU A 102 8.82 -9.28 7.94
C LEU A 102 9.80 -9.22 9.11
N LEU A 103 9.31 -9.02 10.33
CA LEU A 103 10.13 -8.97 11.54
C LEU A 103 10.65 -10.36 11.96
N GLU A 104 9.96 -11.44 11.60
CA GLU A 104 10.52 -12.80 11.75
C GLU A 104 11.79 -12.98 10.89
N LEU A 105 11.82 -12.38 9.70
CA LEU A 105 12.98 -12.41 8.82
C LEU A 105 14.07 -11.40 9.23
N HIS A 106 13.68 -10.31 9.85
CA HIS A 106 14.53 -9.20 10.23
C HIS A 106 14.11 -8.61 11.59
N PRO A 107 14.45 -9.27 12.72
CA PRO A 107 13.99 -8.87 14.05
C PRO A 107 14.43 -7.46 14.49
N ASP A 108 15.56 -6.99 13.97
CA ASP A 108 16.18 -5.73 14.37
C ASP A 108 15.76 -4.54 13.48
N LEU A 109 14.84 -4.73 12.52
CA LEU A 109 14.37 -3.64 11.68
C LEU A 109 13.64 -2.57 12.51
N PRO A 110 14.08 -1.30 12.44
CA PRO A 110 13.34 -0.20 13.06
C PRO A 110 11.96 -0.06 12.40
N VAL A 111 10.91 0.02 13.23
CA VAL A 111 9.52 0.13 12.77
C VAL A 111 8.83 1.28 13.46
N THR A 112 8.27 2.19 12.67
CA THR A 112 7.29 3.17 13.14
C THR A 112 5.90 2.58 12.96
N ARG A 113 5.15 2.39 14.07
CA ARG A 113 3.77 1.90 14.05
C ARG A 113 2.80 3.03 14.34
N TRP A 114 1.76 3.13 13.52
CA TRP A 114 0.66 4.06 13.71
C TRP A 114 -0.63 3.29 13.96
N GLU A 115 -1.05 3.25 15.21
CA GLU A 115 -2.19 2.45 15.68
C GLU A 115 -3.53 2.90 15.09
N ASP A 116 -3.59 4.14 14.61
CA ASP A 116 -4.77 4.84 14.12
C ASP A 116 -4.79 5.08 12.60
N LEU A 117 -3.73 4.70 11.86
CA LEU A 117 -3.65 4.87 10.41
C LEU A 117 -3.88 3.56 9.65
N GLY A 118 -4.44 3.68 8.44
CA GLY A 118 -4.74 2.57 7.54
C GLY A 118 -3.69 2.39 6.43
N HIS A 119 -4.19 2.12 5.20
CA HIS A 119 -3.36 1.71 4.07
C HIS A 119 -2.52 2.84 3.46
N TYR A 120 -2.94 4.08 3.63
CA TYR A 120 -2.27 5.25 3.07
C TYR A 120 -1.86 6.28 4.13
N PRO A 121 -0.94 5.95 5.05
CA PRO A 121 -0.52 6.87 6.11
C PRO A 121 -0.10 8.25 5.59
N GLN A 122 0.52 8.32 4.41
CA GLN A 122 0.93 9.57 3.76
C GLN A 122 -0.24 10.45 3.30
N ILE A 123 -1.45 9.89 3.18
CA ILE A 123 -2.68 10.62 2.83
C ILE A 123 -3.51 10.87 4.09
N GLU A 124 -3.50 9.93 5.02
CA GLU A 124 -4.28 9.95 6.25
C GLU A 124 -3.76 11.00 7.23
N ASP A 125 -2.44 11.06 7.41
CA ASP A 125 -1.75 12.07 8.25
C ASP A 125 -0.42 12.50 7.60
N PRO A 126 -0.45 13.36 6.57
CA PRO A 126 0.75 13.81 5.87
C PRO A 126 1.83 14.42 6.77
N PRO A 127 1.50 15.30 7.75
CA PRO A 127 2.52 15.87 8.64
C PRO A 127 3.24 14.81 9.48
N ARG A 128 2.50 13.86 10.04
CA ARG A 128 3.06 12.78 10.87
C ARG A 128 3.90 11.82 10.04
N PHE A 129 3.46 11.53 8.82
CA PHE A 129 4.24 10.71 7.88
C PHE A 129 5.55 11.41 7.50
N ALA A 130 5.52 12.70 7.13
CA ALA A 130 6.70 13.47 6.80
C ALA A 130 7.70 13.53 7.97
N ALA A 131 7.22 13.80 9.19
CA ALA A 131 8.08 13.81 10.37
C ALA A 131 8.79 12.46 10.60
N ALA A 132 8.11 11.34 10.41
CA ALA A 132 8.73 10.01 10.54
C ALA A 132 9.78 9.74 9.45
N VAL A 133 9.58 10.27 8.24
CA VAL A 133 10.59 10.21 7.17
C VAL A 133 11.82 11.03 7.55
N ASP A 134 11.64 12.27 8.01
CA ASP A 134 12.73 13.16 8.43
C ASP A 134 13.54 12.56 9.59
N GLU A 135 12.86 12.02 10.60
CA GLU A 135 13.50 11.31 11.72
C GLU A 135 14.32 10.10 11.24
N SER A 136 13.76 9.34 10.29
CA SER A 136 14.44 8.18 9.72
C SER A 136 15.69 8.58 8.96
N MET A 137 15.64 9.64 8.18
CA MET A 137 16.78 10.16 7.43
C MET A 137 17.85 10.73 8.35
N ALA A 138 17.46 11.47 9.37
CA ALA A 138 18.40 12.00 10.38
C ALA A 138 19.14 10.87 11.12
N ALA A 139 18.44 9.79 11.45
CA ALA A 139 19.02 8.64 12.12
C ALA A 139 19.98 7.83 11.24
N SER A 140 19.81 7.86 9.91
CA SER A 140 20.68 7.18 8.94
C SER A 140 21.95 7.99 8.59
N GLY A 141 22.05 9.24 9.05
CA GLY A 141 23.18 10.13 8.71
C GLY A 141 23.22 10.58 7.25
N SER A 142 22.14 10.35 6.49
CA SER A 142 22.01 10.81 5.11
C SER A 142 21.48 12.25 5.09
N PRO A 143 22.22 13.24 4.57
CA PRO A 143 21.68 14.60 4.38
C PRO A 143 20.60 14.57 3.28
N LEU A 144 19.55 15.37 3.46
CA LEU A 144 18.57 15.73 2.43
C LEU A 144 19.23 16.48 1.29
#